data_0d93b73cd07d9175933f7cb895897d0e
#
_entry.id   0d93b73cd07d9175933f7cb895897d0e
#
_cell.length_a   1.000
_cell.length_b   1.000
_cell.length_c   1.000
_cell.angle_alpha   90.00
_cell.angle_beta   90.00
_cell.angle_gamma   90.00
#
_symmetry.space_group_name_H-M   'P 1'
#
loop_
_entity.id
_entity.type
_entity.pdbx_description
1 polymer ?
#
loop_
_entity_poly.entity_id
_entity_poly.type
_entity_poly.pdbx_seq_one_letter_code
_entity_poly.pdbx_strand_id
1 'polypeptide(L)'
;MFDRLLAALCRGWRVVCALFATPPVTETNVPAPIRIPTDRPSGEIAMNTANTENTGNTENTVKRPVLKGLSEIFTYFRTNDVPIWFVSPTPYNVLGLDRWVRRFEYVCYFDSFDGWHPKIRIPRETGPREFRSIEDVNNYLLSHKEIADRMRAAGGGKLVLVMFDEETEALAKELGVEIALPPAELRKRLDSKIETTRIGNEAGVFSVPNVLGRADDYDALLALAATVGLGSDLVVQTPYGDSGRTTFFIASRADWDEFADKIIGEDLKVMKRINHLPGTIEGIATRHGTLVGPLMVDITGFEELTPYKGGWCGNDVAPKVLPEARARVHEMTRRLGDRLYREGYRGTFCMDWLLDTDTGEVWLGELNPRVSGASPMTNLITSTYGGVPMFLFHLLEFMDVDYEIDLEAVQRRWEEFDTWSQLILKHTGDEVEIITQAPTSGIWKMNADGAIHFERRDIDWGGVTGEDEAFYLRVYNAGDYRYHGADMGILVSRGRMQTDDRELFPRAKQWAAGILNQFQCVPLPPAVTVVPPAPEAINKMF
;
A
#
# COMPACT_ATOMS: atom_id res chain seq x y z
N MET A 1 37.81 4.25 -3.96
CA MET A 1 37.12 3.18 -3.24
C MET A 1 37.13 3.45 -1.73
N PHE A 2 38.26 3.77 -1.13
CA PHE A 2 38.40 4.12 0.30
C PHE A 2 37.59 5.37 0.70
N ASP A 3 37.57 6.41 -0.15
CA ASP A 3 36.84 7.66 0.13
C ASP A 3 35.32 7.51 0.10
N ARG A 4 34.80 6.55 -0.68
CA ARG A 4 33.36 6.22 -0.68
C ARG A 4 32.96 5.40 0.55
N LEU A 5 33.85 4.53 1.01
CA LEU A 5 33.66 3.78 2.26
C LEU A 5 33.70 4.72 3.48
N LEU A 6 34.62 5.68 3.49
CA LEU A 6 34.72 6.70 4.55
C LEU A 6 33.49 7.62 4.57
N ALA A 7 32.96 7.98 3.39
CA ALA A 7 31.75 8.78 3.29
C ALA A 7 30.48 8.00 3.70
N ALA A 8 30.46 6.68 3.49
CA ALA A 8 29.38 5.81 3.97
C ALA A 8 29.47 5.61 5.50
N LEU A 9 30.68 5.39 6.03
CA LEU A 9 30.93 5.32 7.46
C LEU A 9 30.61 6.64 8.18
N CYS A 10 30.92 7.78 7.56
CA CYS A 10 30.54 9.11 8.09
C CYS A 10 29.03 9.36 8.05
N ARG A 11 28.28 8.77 7.13
CA ARG A 11 26.82 8.85 7.09
C ARG A 11 26.21 7.99 8.21
N GLY A 12 26.67 6.76 8.39
CA GLY A 12 26.25 5.89 9.49
C GLY A 12 26.56 6.49 10.86
N TRP A 13 27.73 7.12 11.03
CA TRP A 13 28.14 7.77 12.29
C TRP A 13 27.27 8.98 12.67
N ARG A 14 26.77 9.74 11.71
CA ARG A 14 25.92 10.92 11.98
C ARG A 14 24.51 10.55 12.45
N VAL A 15 23.98 9.40 12.04
CA VAL A 15 22.70 8.85 12.53
C VAL A 15 22.82 8.50 14.03
N VAL A 16 23.96 7.95 14.45
CA VAL A 16 24.18 7.50 15.83
C VAL A 16 24.43 8.64 16.81
N CYS A 17 25.11 9.72 16.39
CA CYS A 17 25.42 10.84 17.29
C CYS A 17 24.20 11.74 17.61
N ALA A 18 23.16 11.74 16.81
CA ALA A 18 21.96 12.53 17.07
C ALA A 18 21.00 11.91 18.11
N LEU A 19 21.16 10.61 18.42
CA LEU A 19 20.32 9.89 19.38
C LEU A 19 20.72 10.07 20.86
N PHE A 20 21.83 10.76 21.18
CA PHE A 20 22.36 10.87 22.55
C PHE A 20 22.39 12.28 23.15
N ALA A 21 21.77 13.28 22.52
CA ALA A 21 21.68 14.62 23.08
C ALA A 21 20.28 14.86 23.67
N THR A 22 20.01 14.36 24.87
CA THR A 22 18.94 14.86 25.72
C THR A 22 19.43 16.10 26.47
N PRO A 23 18.82 17.28 26.28
CA PRO A 23 19.08 18.42 27.16
C PRO A 23 18.36 18.21 28.51
N PRO A 24 18.92 18.74 29.61
CA PRO A 24 18.32 18.61 30.94
C PRO A 24 17.02 19.41 31.01
N VAL A 25 16.00 18.80 31.61
CA VAL A 25 14.72 19.42 31.93
C VAL A 25 14.97 20.54 32.94
N THR A 26 14.74 21.79 32.56
CA THR A 26 14.53 22.90 33.48
C THR A 26 13.05 23.28 33.44
N GLU A 27 12.43 23.16 34.62
CA GLU A 27 11.08 23.66 34.87
C GLU A 27 10.99 25.18 34.67
N THR A 28 9.76 25.57 34.38
CA THR A 28 9.14 26.91 34.43
C THR A 28 8.95 27.60 33.08
N ASN A 29 7.70 27.60 32.60
CA ASN A 29 6.84 28.74 32.35
C ASN A 29 5.59 28.32 31.56
N VAL A 30 4.47 28.28 32.28
CA VAL A 30 3.11 28.17 31.71
C VAL A 30 2.65 29.58 31.36
N PRO A 31 2.31 29.92 30.10
CA PRO A 31 1.62 31.15 29.80
C PRO A 31 0.13 31.03 30.12
N ALA A 32 -0.40 32.11 30.71
CA ALA A 32 -1.80 32.26 31.10
C ALA A 32 -2.76 32.28 29.90
N PRO A 33 -4.03 31.89 30.09
CA PRO A 33 -5.01 31.81 29.01
C PRO A 33 -5.44 33.16 28.47
N ILE A 34 -5.44 33.29 27.15
CA ILE A 34 -5.94 34.46 26.43
C ILE A 34 -7.48 34.47 26.49
N ARG A 35 -8.06 35.53 27.07
CA ARG A 35 -9.50 35.78 27.06
C ARG A 35 -9.94 36.30 25.68
N ILE A 36 -10.93 35.65 25.10
CA ILE A 36 -11.65 36.12 23.91
C ILE A 36 -12.78 37.07 24.36
N PRO A 37 -12.92 38.27 23.81
CA PRO A 37 -14.04 39.13 24.09
C PRO A 37 -15.29 38.67 23.35
N THR A 38 -16.37 38.50 24.09
CA THR A 38 -17.74 38.38 23.59
C THR A 38 -18.33 39.78 23.43
N ASP A 39 -18.56 40.21 22.19
CA ASP A 39 -19.54 41.26 21.92
C ASP A 39 -20.21 40.98 20.56
N ARG A 40 -21.52 40.74 20.62
CA ARG A 40 -22.44 40.83 19.48
C ARG A 40 -23.17 42.18 19.56
N PRO A 41 -23.44 42.82 18.46
CA PRO A 41 -24.65 43.59 18.32
C PRO A 41 -25.65 42.93 17.38
N SER A 42 -26.85 42.81 17.86
CA SER A 42 -28.09 42.57 17.15
C SER A 42 -28.40 43.75 16.19
N GLY A 43 -28.70 43.42 14.94
CA GLY A 43 -29.21 44.35 13.96
C GLY A 43 -30.18 43.66 13.03
N GLU A 44 -31.48 43.87 13.25
CA GLU A 44 -32.56 43.60 12.31
C GLU A 44 -32.35 44.42 11.02
N ILE A 45 -32.50 43.78 9.86
CA ILE A 45 -32.68 44.50 8.58
C ILE A 45 -33.87 43.93 7.84
N ALA A 46 -34.77 44.84 7.54
CA ALA A 46 -36.04 44.69 6.87
C ALA A 46 -35.92 44.17 5.42
N MET A 47 -36.95 43.46 5.01
CA MET A 47 -37.25 43.16 3.60
C MET A 47 -37.39 44.44 2.78
N ASN A 48 -36.74 44.46 1.64
CA ASN A 48 -37.09 45.37 0.57
C ASN A 48 -37.12 44.58 -0.77
N THR A 49 -38.29 44.43 -1.28
CA THR A 49 -38.59 43.93 -2.64
C THR A 49 -38.29 45.01 -3.65
N ALA A 50 -37.35 44.80 -4.54
CA ALA A 50 -37.28 45.55 -5.79
C ALA A 50 -36.79 44.65 -6.90
N ASN A 51 -37.64 44.48 -7.92
CA ASN A 51 -37.37 43.96 -9.26
C ASN A 51 -36.12 44.62 -9.85
N THR A 52 -35.19 43.83 -10.34
CA THR A 52 -34.31 44.28 -11.42
C THR A 52 -33.91 43.09 -12.30
N GLU A 53 -34.09 43.32 -13.52
CA GLU A 53 -33.84 42.67 -14.76
C GLU A 53 -32.74 41.63 -14.84
N ASN A 54 -33.10 40.56 -15.48
CA ASN A 54 -32.37 39.44 -16.07
C ASN A 54 -31.15 39.94 -16.89
N THR A 55 -29.96 39.92 -16.34
CA THR A 55 -28.73 39.92 -17.13
C THR A 55 -28.15 38.52 -17.04
N GLY A 56 -28.26 37.79 -18.12
CA GLY A 56 -27.75 36.43 -18.28
C GLY A 56 -26.25 36.34 -17.98
N ASN A 57 -25.94 35.76 -16.82
CA ASN A 57 -24.64 35.28 -16.53
C ASN A 57 -24.51 33.88 -17.15
N THR A 58 -24.12 33.83 -18.42
CA THR A 58 -23.66 32.59 -19.03
C THR A 58 -22.38 32.19 -18.30
N GLU A 59 -22.54 31.36 -17.27
CA GLU A 59 -21.41 30.54 -16.80
C GLU A 59 -20.88 29.80 -18.02
N ASN A 60 -19.71 30.19 -18.47
CA ASN A 60 -18.95 29.48 -19.48
C ASN A 60 -18.48 28.16 -18.83
N THR A 61 -19.37 27.19 -18.74
CA THR A 61 -19.02 25.81 -18.41
C THR A 61 -18.15 25.31 -19.54
N VAL A 62 -16.84 25.41 -19.37
CA VAL A 62 -15.86 24.77 -20.25
C VAL A 62 -16.24 23.29 -20.27
N LYS A 63 -16.84 22.84 -21.38
CA LYS A 63 -17.22 21.44 -21.57
C LYS A 63 -15.96 20.60 -21.45
N ARG A 64 -15.88 19.74 -20.44
CA ARG A 64 -14.78 18.79 -20.29
C ARG A 64 -14.74 17.91 -21.55
N PRO A 65 -13.54 17.58 -22.06
CA PRO A 65 -13.43 16.63 -23.17
C PRO A 65 -13.95 15.26 -22.71
N VAL A 66 -14.71 14.59 -23.57
CA VAL A 66 -15.21 13.22 -23.32
C VAL A 66 -14.36 12.25 -24.12
N LEU A 67 -13.63 11.36 -23.43
CA LEU A 67 -12.82 10.32 -24.06
C LEU A 67 -13.69 9.09 -24.37
N LYS A 68 -13.69 8.64 -25.62
CA LYS A 68 -14.51 7.51 -26.07
C LYS A 68 -13.67 6.26 -26.26
N GLY A 69 -13.83 5.32 -25.32
CA GLY A 69 -13.15 4.04 -25.36
C GLY A 69 -11.64 4.10 -25.10
N LEU A 70 -10.99 2.94 -25.11
CA LEU A 70 -9.59 2.78 -24.68
C LEU A 70 -8.59 3.53 -25.56
N SER A 71 -8.84 3.65 -26.88
CA SER A 71 -7.90 4.32 -27.78
C SER A 71 -7.72 5.80 -27.46
N GLU A 72 -8.82 6.50 -27.17
CA GLU A 72 -8.74 7.92 -26.78
C GLU A 72 -8.17 8.09 -25.37
N ILE A 73 -8.47 7.17 -24.44
CA ILE A 73 -7.86 7.14 -23.10
C ILE A 73 -6.34 6.98 -23.20
N PHE A 74 -5.83 6.06 -24.04
CA PHE A 74 -4.40 5.90 -24.25
C PHE A 74 -3.75 7.13 -24.88
N THR A 75 -4.39 7.69 -25.89
CA THR A 75 -3.92 8.90 -26.53
C THR A 75 -3.84 10.04 -25.53
N TYR A 76 -4.88 10.19 -24.69
CA TYR A 76 -4.92 11.20 -23.64
C TYR A 76 -3.70 11.06 -22.72
N PHE A 77 -3.44 9.89 -22.11
CA PHE A 77 -2.32 9.72 -21.18
C PHE A 77 -0.94 9.83 -21.86
N ARG A 78 -0.82 9.44 -23.13
CA ARG A 78 0.43 9.59 -23.89
C ARG A 78 0.73 11.03 -24.33
N THR A 79 -0.29 11.88 -24.40
CA THR A 79 -0.17 13.29 -24.80
C THR A 79 -0.39 14.25 -23.64
N ASN A 80 -0.81 13.75 -22.47
CA ASN A 80 -1.10 14.53 -21.28
C ASN A 80 0.10 15.39 -20.85
N ASP A 81 -0.16 16.66 -20.57
CA ASP A 81 0.85 17.61 -20.08
C ASP A 81 0.76 17.89 -18.58
N VAL A 82 -0.29 17.39 -17.89
CA VAL A 82 -0.40 17.48 -16.43
C VAL A 82 0.59 16.52 -15.80
N PRO A 83 1.52 16.98 -14.95
CA PRO A 83 2.42 16.09 -14.22
C PRO A 83 1.65 15.16 -13.29
N ILE A 84 2.11 13.91 -13.19
CA ILE A 84 1.62 12.95 -12.20
C ILE A 84 2.81 12.48 -11.40
N TRP A 85 2.77 12.73 -10.09
CA TRP A 85 3.82 12.42 -9.14
C TRP A 85 3.37 11.25 -8.28
N PHE A 86 4.14 10.16 -8.29
CA PHE A 86 4.00 9.11 -7.28
C PHE A 86 5.04 9.34 -6.20
N VAL A 87 4.60 9.59 -4.96
CA VAL A 87 5.49 9.84 -3.81
C VAL A 87 5.36 8.69 -2.83
N SER A 88 6.46 8.00 -2.57
CA SER A 88 6.51 6.80 -1.72
C SER A 88 7.96 6.47 -1.37
N PRO A 89 8.22 5.69 -0.31
CA PRO A 89 9.57 5.19 -0.02
C PRO A 89 10.26 4.52 -1.22
N THR A 90 9.53 3.75 -2.03
CA THR A 90 10.01 3.05 -3.23
C THR A 90 9.04 3.23 -4.41
N PRO A 91 9.44 3.00 -5.66
CA PRO A 91 8.54 3.09 -6.81
C PRO A 91 7.60 1.89 -6.98
N TYR A 92 7.75 0.86 -6.16
CA TYR A 92 7.23 -0.49 -6.33
C TYR A 92 5.74 -0.55 -6.71
N ASN A 93 4.86 0.07 -5.91
CA ASN A 93 3.41 -0.14 -6.02
C ASN A 93 2.80 0.22 -7.38
N VAL A 94 3.43 1.12 -8.12
CA VAL A 94 2.97 1.57 -9.44
C VAL A 94 4.09 1.61 -10.48
N LEU A 95 5.16 0.82 -10.27
CA LEU A 95 6.29 0.73 -11.20
C LEU A 95 5.80 0.29 -12.59
N GLY A 96 6.34 0.92 -13.64
CA GLY A 96 5.97 0.67 -15.03
C GLY A 96 4.83 1.54 -15.57
N LEU A 97 4.12 2.33 -14.73
CA LEU A 97 3.09 3.27 -15.21
C LEU A 97 3.66 4.43 -16.03
N ASP A 98 4.92 4.78 -15.83
CA ASP A 98 5.63 5.80 -16.63
C ASP A 98 5.77 5.43 -18.12
N ARG A 99 5.58 4.16 -18.50
CA ARG A 99 5.46 3.72 -19.90
C ARG A 99 4.13 4.13 -20.55
N TRP A 100 3.09 4.31 -19.73
CA TRP A 100 1.72 4.59 -20.19
C TRP A 100 1.35 6.06 -20.08
N VAL A 101 1.95 6.77 -19.10
CA VAL A 101 1.62 8.16 -18.78
C VAL A 101 2.85 9.05 -19.02
N ARG A 102 2.74 9.96 -19.99
CA ARG A 102 3.87 10.78 -20.49
C ARG A 102 4.60 11.56 -19.41
N ARG A 103 3.87 12.20 -18.49
CA ARG A 103 4.46 13.04 -17.42
C ARG A 103 4.36 12.38 -16.05
N PHE A 104 4.55 11.07 -16.00
CA PHE A 104 4.64 10.34 -14.75
C PHE A 104 6.07 10.37 -14.21
N GLU A 105 6.24 10.72 -12.95
CA GLU A 105 7.52 10.66 -12.23
C GLU A 105 7.32 10.05 -10.84
N TYR A 106 8.32 9.30 -10.40
CA TYR A 106 8.41 8.75 -9.05
C TYR A 106 9.32 9.65 -8.21
N VAL A 107 8.89 9.99 -7.00
CA VAL A 107 9.69 10.66 -5.98
C VAL A 107 9.85 9.67 -4.84
N CYS A 108 11.06 9.17 -4.63
CA CYS A 108 11.32 8.08 -3.71
C CYS A 108 12.41 8.44 -2.71
N TYR A 109 12.36 7.78 -1.54
CA TYR A 109 13.41 7.91 -0.53
C TYR A 109 14.58 6.97 -0.80
N PHE A 110 14.28 5.70 -1.15
CA PHE A 110 15.30 4.70 -1.47
C PHE A 110 15.64 4.70 -2.96
N ASP A 111 16.93 4.69 -3.26
CA ASP A 111 17.42 4.58 -4.63
C ASP A 111 17.53 3.10 -5.05
N SER A 112 16.41 2.54 -5.46
CA SER A 112 16.34 1.15 -5.90
C SER A 112 17.13 0.87 -7.19
N PHE A 113 17.56 1.89 -7.95
CA PHE A 113 18.13 1.76 -9.28
C PHE A 113 19.51 2.39 -9.47
N ASP A 114 20.22 2.74 -8.40
CA ASP A 114 21.54 3.40 -8.48
C ASP A 114 21.53 4.65 -9.37
N GLY A 115 20.44 5.41 -9.36
CA GLY A 115 20.27 6.65 -10.12
C GLY A 115 20.07 6.50 -11.63
N TRP A 116 19.99 5.28 -12.17
CA TRP A 116 19.90 5.12 -13.62
C TRP A 116 18.46 5.06 -14.18
N HIS A 117 17.43 4.91 -13.33
CA HIS A 117 16.04 4.95 -13.79
C HIS A 117 15.64 6.38 -14.20
N PRO A 118 15.15 6.61 -15.44
CA PRO A 118 15.00 7.97 -15.98
C PRO A 118 13.88 8.78 -15.31
N LYS A 119 12.93 8.13 -14.65
CA LYS A 119 11.73 8.76 -14.07
C LYS A 119 11.73 8.80 -12.53
N ILE A 120 12.71 8.21 -11.86
CA ILE A 120 12.82 8.24 -10.41
C ILE A 120 13.64 9.45 -9.96
N ARG A 121 13.17 10.12 -8.92
CA ARG A 121 13.81 11.26 -8.28
C ARG A 121 14.06 10.95 -6.82
N ILE A 122 15.33 10.94 -6.46
CA ILE A 122 15.80 10.76 -5.08
C ILE A 122 16.40 12.10 -4.64
N PRO A 123 15.84 12.78 -3.62
CA PRO A 123 16.42 14.01 -3.11
C PRO A 123 17.77 13.75 -2.45
N ARG A 124 18.63 14.76 -2.44
CA ARG A 124 19.93 14.65 -1.78
C ARG A 124 19.74 14.72 -0.27
N GLU A 125 20.19 13.67 0.43
CA GLU A 125 20.14 13.64 1.87
C GLU A 125 21.04 14.74 2.47
N THR A 126 20.46 15.50 3.42
CA THR A 126 21.17 16.58 4.13
C THR A 126 21.53 16.22 5.57
N GLY A 127 21.13 15.04 6.04
CA GLY A 127 21.43 14.53 7.39
C GLY A 127 20.62 13.27 7.71
N PRO A 128 20.88 12.68 8.87
CA PRO A 128 20.15 11.50 9.33
C PRO A 128 18.66 11.85 9.56
N ARG A 129 17.79 10.91 9.21
CA ARG A 129 16.34 11.01 9.38
C ARG A 129 15.82 9.78 10.06
N GLU A 130 14.88 9.98 10.96
CA GLU A 130 14.09 8.92 11.57
C GLU A 130 12.64 9.10 11.11
N PHE A 131 12.04 8.05 10.61
CA PHE A 131 10.65 8.03 10.19
C PHE A 131 9.89 7.01 11.01
N ARG A 132 8.67 7.36 11.40
CA ARG A 132 7.78 6.49 12.19
C ARG A 132 6.72 5.81 11.34
N SER A 133 6.49 6.36 10.14
CA SER A 133 5.45 5.88 9.22
C SER A 133 5.81 6.19 7.75
N ILE A 134 5.05 5.64 6.82
CA ILE A 134 5.15 6.01 5.39
C ILE A 134 4.73 7.46 5.19
N GLU A 135 3.74 7.92 5.94
CA GLU A 135 3.29 9.30 5.92
C GLU A 135 4.43 10.27 6.25
N ASP A 136 5.24 9.97 7.28
CA ASP A 136 6.43 10.76 7.63
C ASP A 136 7.43 10.84 6.47
N VAL A 137 7.67 9.71 5.79
CA VAL A 137 8.55 9.68 4.59
C VAL A 137 7.97 10.55 3.48
N ASN A 138 6.67 10.43 3.22
CA ASN A 138 6.00 11.19 2.17
C ASN A 138 6.00 12.69 2.49
N ASN A 139 5.71 13.08 3.73
CA ASN A 139 5.75 14.47 4.19
C ASN A 139 7.17 15.05 4.11
N TYR A 140 8.19 14.26 4.47
CA TYR A 140 9.58 14.64 4.26
C TYR A 140 9.91 14.88 2.78
N LEU A 141 9.54 13.95 1.89
CA LEU A 141 9.80 14.08 0.45
C LEU A 141 9.12 15.31 -0.15
N LEU A 142 7.87 15.59 0.23
CA LEU A 142 7.11 16.76 -0.24
C LEU A 142 7.66 18.08 0.30
N SER A 143 8.14 18.10 1.54
CA SER A 143 8.77 19.27 2.15
C SER A 143 10.22 19.49 1.71
N HIS A 144 10.87 18.48 1.09
CA HIS A 144 12.24 18.61 0.63
C HIS A 144 12.38 19.65 -0.47
N LYS A 145 13.25 20.65 -0.26
CA LYS A 145 13.39 21.83 -1.15
C LYS A 145 13.56 21.45 -2.63
N GLU A 146 14.38 20.46 -2.94
CA GLU A 146 14.64 20.01 -4.32
C GLU A 146 13.37 19.48 -4.99
N ILE A 147 12.56 18.71 -4.27
CA ILE A 147 11.30 18.14 -4.75
C ILE A 147 10.23 19.23 -4.86
N ALA A 148 10.08 20.05 -3.83
CA ALA A 148 9.13 21.16 -3.81
C ALA A 148 9.37 22.14 -4.97
N ASP A 149 10.62 22.54 -5.19
CA ASP A 149 11.00 23.43 -6.30
C ASP A 149 10.69 22.79 -7.67
N ARG A 150 10.93 21.48 -7.80
CA ARG A 150 10.63 20.74 -9.03
C ARG A 150 9.13 20.68 -9.33
N MET A 151 8.30 20.40 -8.31
CA MET A 151 6.83 20.35 -8.45
C MET A 151 6.27 21.74 -8.82
N ARG A 152 6.73 22.80 -8.15
CA ARG A 152 6.34 24.18 -8.48
C ARG A 152 6.78 24.58 -9.89
N ALA A 153 8.01 24.25 -10.29
CA ALA A 153 8.51 24.53 -11.64
C ALA A 153 7.76 23.76 -12.74
N ALA A 154 7.21 22.60 -12.41
CA ALA A 154 6.38 21.83 -13.34
C ALA A 154 4.95 22.34 -13.48
N GLY A 155 4.54 23.32 -12.64
CA GLY A 155 3.20 23.90 -12.62
C GLY A 155 2.20 23.08 -11.78
N GLY A 156 2.66 22.37 -10.75
CA GLY A 156 1.83 21.53 -9.89
C GLY A 156 1.62 20.14 -10.46
N GLY A 157 0.36 19.68 -10.51
CA GLY A 157 -0.02 18.39 -11.08
C GLY A 157 -0.86 17.53 -10.14
N LYS A 158 -0.91 16.23 -10.39
CA LYS A 158 -1.62 15.24 -9.57
C LYS A 158 -0.61 14.45 -8.73
N LEU A 159 -0.98 14.18 -7.49
CA LEU A 159 -0.16 13.46 -6.51
C LEU A 159 -0.82 12.13 -6.15
N VAL A 160 -0.11 11.03 -6.36
CA VAL A 160 -0.50 9.68 -5.97
C VAL A 160 0.40 9.21 -4.83
N LEU A 161 -0.17 8.60 -3.82
CA LEU A 161 0.49 8.14 -2.59
C LEU A 161 -0.03 6.75 -2.22
N VAL A 162 0.74 6.00 -1.44
CA VAL A 162 0.27 4.76 -0.80
C VAL A 162 -0.49 5.11 0.47
N MET A 163 0.15 5.86 1.35
CA MET A 163 -0.39 6.34 2.62
C MET A 163 -0.18 7.84 2.72
N PHE A 164 -1.10 8.55 3.35
CA PHE A 164 -1.00 9.98 3.58
C PHE A 164 -1.96 10.43 4.68
N ASP A 165 -1.69 11.58 5.26
CA ASP A 165 -2.41 12.19 6.37
C ASP A 165 -2.81 13.65 6.07
N GLU A 166 -3.34 14.34 7.05
CA GLU A 166 -3.76 15.74 6.96
C GLU A 166 -2.56 16.69 6.74
N GLU A 167 -1.35 16.32 7.22
CA GLU A 167 -0.12 17.08 6.93
C GLU A 167 0.26 16.95 5.46
N THR A 168 0.14 15.77 4.88
CA THR A 168 0.35 15.55 3.44
C THR A 168 -0.62 16.40 2.61
N GLU A 169 -1.91 16.48 3.01
CA GLU A 169 -2.91 17.32 2.34
C GLU A 169 -2.53 18.80 2.39
N ALA A 170 -2.04 19.29 3.54
CA ALA A 170 -1.58 20.67 3.69
C ALA A 170 -0.35 20.97 2.81
N LEU A 171 0.64 20.07 2.78
CA LEU A 171 1.83 20.19 1.93
C LEU A 171 1.47 20.16 0.44
N ALA A 172 0.59 19.26 0.01
CA ALA A 172 0.12 19.20 -1.37
C ALA A 172 -0.53 20.53 -1.80
N LYS A 173 -1.37 21.11 -0.96
CA LYS A 173 -2.00 22.42 -1.18
C LYS A 173 -0.96 23.55 -1.29
N GLU A 174 0.05 23.56 -0.43
CA GLU A 174 1.15 24.55 -0.48
C GLU A 174 1.97 24.43 -1.78
N LEU A 175 2.19 23.21 -2.25
CA LEU A 175 2.92 22.93 -3.48
C LEU A 175 2.11 23.17 -4.76
N GLY A 176 0.79 23.40 -4.65
CA GLY A 176 -0.11 23.52 -5.79
C GLY A 176 -0.31 22.21 -6.55
N VAL A 177 -0.15 21.06 -5.87
CA VAL A 177 -0.46 19.73 -6.41
C VAL A 177 -1.78 19.23 -5.82
N GLU A 178 -2.56 18.50 -6.60
CA GLU A 178 -3.82 17.93 -6.18
C GLU A 178 -3.66 16.44 -5.91
N ILE A 179 -4.06 15.99 -4.73
CA ILE A 179 -4.02 14.56 -4.38
C ILE A 179 -5.05 13.82 -5.23
N ALA A 180 -4.57 12.85 -6.02
CA ALA A 180 -5.38 11.98 -6.86
C ALA A 180 -5.82 10.71 -6.08
N LEU A 181 -6.43 10.92 -4.91
CA LEU A 181 -6.94 9.93 -3.99
C LEU A 181 -8.12 10.55 -3.20
N PRO A 182 -9.02 9.73 -2.63
CA PRO A 182 -10.03 10.25 -1.71
C PRO A 182 -9.40 10.93 -0.48
N PRO A 183 -10.09 11.89 0.17
CA PRO A 183 -9.56 12.59 1.34
C PRO A 183 -9.06 11.66 2.45
N ALA A 184 -8.03 12.08 3.19
CA ALA A 184 -7.42 11.30 4.27
C ALA A 184 -8.46 10.85 5.32
N GLU A 185 -9.39 11.72 5.70
CA GLU A 185 -10.47 11.40 6.64
C GLU A 185 -11.37 10.25 6.14
N LEU A 186 -11.78 10.30 4.85
CA LEU A 186 -12.60 9.25 4.25
C LEU A 186 -11.82 7.92 4.19
N ARG A 187 -10.55 7.97 3.75
CA ARG A 187 -9.68 6.80 3.70
C ARG A 187 -9.53 6.18 5.08
N LYS A 188 -9.20 6.98 6.11
CA LYS A 188 -9.05 6.52 7.50
C LYS A 188 -10.32 5.87 8.03
N ARG A 189 -11.48 6.46 7.77
CA ARG A 189 -12.77 5.87 8.16
C ARG A 189 -12.98 4.50 7.52
N LEU A 190 -12.72 4.38 6.21
CA LEU A 190 -12.90 3.14 5.45
C LEU A 190 -11.85 2.07 5.77
N ASP A 191 -10.68 2.44 6.27
CA ASP A 191 -9.61 1.53 6.70
C ASP A 191 -9.93 0.83 8.04
N SER A 192 -10.96 1.30 8.76
CA SER A 192 -11.43 0.68 9.99
C SER A 192 -12.08 -0.69 9.73
N LYS A 193 -11.60 -1.76 10.39
CA LYS A 193 -12.17 -3.10 10.31
C LYS A 193 -13.63 -3.17 10.79
N ILE A 194 -14.01 -2.29 11.69
CA ILE A 194 -15.38 -2.14 12.16
C ILE A 194 -16.26 -1.55 11.07
N GLU A 195 -15.80 -0.43 10.46
CA GLU A 195 -16.54 0.24 9.40
C GLU A 195 -16.61 -0.61 8.13
N THR A 196 -15.51 -1.28 7.76
CA THR A 196 -15.47 -2.25 6.65
C THR A 196 -16.53 -3.34 6.84
N THR A 197 -16.70 -3.85 8.06
CA THR A 197 -17.72 -4.87 8.35
C THR A 197 -19.13 -4.31 8.15
N ARG A 198 -19.42 -3.08 8.58
CA ARG A 198 -20.73 -2.42 8.39
C ARG A 198 -21.04 -2.19 6.92
N ILE A 199 -20.10 -1.58 6.20
CA ILE A 199 -20.23 -1.29 4.75
C ILE A 199 -20.35 -2.58 3.95
N GLY A 200 -19.56 -3.60 4.30
CA GLY A 200 -19.65 -4.94 3.70
C GLY A 200 -21.04 -5.55 3.88
N ASN A 201 -21.59 -5.52 5.09
CA ASN A 201 -22.93 -6.04 5.37
C ASN A 201 -24.00 -5.31 4.54
N GLU A 202 -23.92 -3.98 4.42
CA GLU A 202 -24.83 -3.17 3.60
C GLU A 202 -24.70 -3.47 2.10
N ALA A 203 -23.52 -3.86 1.65
CA ALA A 203 -23.26 -4.28 0.27
C ALA A 203 -23.66 -5.75 0.01
N GLY A 204 -24.02 -6.52 1.02
CA GLY A 204 -24.19 -7.97 0.94
C GLY A 204 -22.87 -8.72 0.73
N VAL A 205 -21.77 -8.14 1.23
CA VAL A 205 -20.41 -8.67 1.21
C VAL A 205 -19.99 -8.93 2.66
N PHE A 206 -20.22 -10.14 3.12
CA PHE A 206 -20.11 -10.48 4.53
C PHE A 206 -18.69 -10.89 4.90
N SER A 207 -18.23 -10.45 6.08
CA SER A 207 -17.06 -11.02 6.75
C SER A 207 -17.39 -12.38 7.35
N VAL A 208 -16.35 -13.13 7.75
CA VAL A 208 -16.47 -14.34 8.59
C VAL A 208 -17.51 -14.08 9.69
N PRO A 209 -18.37 -15.05 10.07
CA PRO A 209 -19.38 -14.86 11.11
C PRO A 209 -18.79 -14.13 12.31
N ASN A 210 -19.40 -12.98 12.66
CA ASN A 210 -18.81 -12.04 13.61
C ASN A 210 -19.87 -11.26 14.41
N VAL A 211 -19.41 -10.63 15.47
CA VAL A 211 -20.14 -9.61 16.22
C VAL A 211 -19.22 -8.42 16.49
N LEU A 212 -19.79 -7.22 16.42
CA LEU A 212 -19.11 -5.99 16.80
C LEU A 212 -19.50 -5.59 18.22
N GLY A 213 -18.51 -5.23 19.06
CA GLY A 213 -18.77 -4.83 20.45
C GLY A 213 -17.49 -4.53 21.21
N ARG A 214 -17.58 -4.52 22.53
CA ARG A 214 -16.45 -4.33 23.46
C ARG A 214 -16.44 -5.45 24.49
N ALA A 215 -15.27 -5.76 25.01
CA ALA A 215 -15.12 -6.72 26.10
C ALA A 215 -14.03 -6.20 27.05
N ASP A 216 -14.36 -6.14 28.34
CA ASP A 216 -13.42 -5.69 29.38
C ASP A 216 -12.69 -6.86 30.05
N ASP A 217 -13.19 -8.09 29.83
CA ASP A 217 -12.59 -9.34 30.30
C ASP A 217 -12.96 -10.52 29.38
N TYR A 218 -12.35 -11.69 29.65
CA TYR A 218 -12.58 -12.90 28.86
C TYR A 218 -14.04 -13.41 28.92
N ASP A 219 -14.70 -13.26 30.08
CA ASP A 219 -16.08 -13.73 30.24
C ASP A 219 -17.05 -12.83 29.46
N ALA A 220 -16.79 -11.51 29.43
CA ALA A 220 -17.50 -10.56 28.60
C ALA A 220 -17.28 -10.84 27.09
N LEU A 221 -16.06 -11.20 26.67
CA LEU A 221 -15.78 -11.62 25.28
C LEU A 221 -16.60 -12.85 24.88
N LEU A 222 -16.62 -13.89 25.74
CA LEU A 222 -17.42 -15.09 25.49
C LEU A 222 -18.91 -14.80 25.47
N ALA A 223 -19.39 -13.94 26.37
CA ALA A 223 -20.80 -13.51 26.39
C ALA A 223 -21.17 -12.77 25.09
N LEU A 224 -20.31 -11.88 24.61
CA LEU A 224 -20.49 -11.19 23.34
C LEU A 224 -20.53 -12.19 22.16
N ALA A 225 -19.56 -13.11 22.06
CA ALA A 225 -19.51 -14.15 21.05
C ALA A 225 -20.74 -15.07 21.04
N ALA A 226 -21.26 -15.40 22.23
CA ALA A 226 -22.45 -16.25 22.41
C ALA A 226 -23.71 -15.59 21.84
N THR A 227 -23.82 -14.27 21.78
CA THR A 227 -25.01 -13.57 21.24
C THR A 227 -25.33 -13.96 19.80
N VAL A 228 -24.30 -14.39 19.03
CA VAL A 228 -24.42 -14.81 17.63
C VAL A 228 -23.88 -16.24 17.37
N GLY A 229 -23.58 -16.99 18.44
CA GLY A 229 -23.22 -18.42 18.35
C GLY A 229 -21.82 -18.71 17.78
N LEU A 230 -20.81 -17.87 18.05
CA LEU A 230 -19.45 -18.05 17.47
C LEU A 230 -18.63 -19.16 18.14
N GLY A 231 -19.02 -19.63 19.34
CA GLY A 231 -18.23 -20.57 20.14
C GLY A 231 -17.12 -19.86 20.94
N SER A 232 -16.05 -20.58 21.27
CA SER A 232 -14.95 -20.09 22.14
C SER A 232 -13.59 -20.00 21.44
N ASP A 233 -13.45 -20.53 20.23
CA ASP A 233 -12.23 -20.37 19.41
C ASP A 233 -12.44 -19.16 18.50
N LEU A 234 -11.89 -18.03 18.94
CA LEU A 234 -12.22 -16.71 18.40
C LEU A 234 -11.01 -16.04 17.76
N VAL A 235 -11.31 -15.17 16.80
CA VAL A 235 -10.36 -14.19 16.26
C VAL A 235 -10.90 -12.80 16.59
N VAL A 236 -10.11 -12.01 17.30
CA VAL A 236 -10.46 -10.65 17.72
C VAL A 236 -9.61 -9.64 16.97
N GLN A 237 -10.24 -8.63 16.40
CA GLN A 237 -9.54 -7.54 15.70
C GLN A 237 -9.94 -6.19 16.31
N THR A 238 -8.96 -5.30 16.49
CA THR A 238 -9.18 -3.87 16.79
C THR A 238 -9.39 -3.07 15.49
N PRO A 239 -9.91 -1.83 15.54
CA PRO A 239 -10.34 -1.10 14.35
C PRO A 239 -9.23 -0.86 13.33
N TYR A 240 -8.02 -0.53 13.78
CA TYR A 240 -6.89 -0.17 12.94
C TYR A 240 -5.68 -1.05 13.23
N GLY A 241 -4.88 -1.28 12.22
CA GLY A 241 -3.62 -2.02 12.27
C GLY A 241 -3.42 -2.89 11.03
N ASP A 242 -2.18 -3.18 10.75
CA ASP A 242 -1.71 -3.85 9.54
C ASP A 242 -0.91 -5.12 9.87
N SER A 243 -0.62 -5.90 8.84
CA SER A 243 0.27 -7.08 8.91
C SER A 243 -0.09 -8.07 10.03
N GLY A 244 -1.39 -8.18 10.39
CA GLY A 244 -1.88 -9.11 11.41
C GLY A 244 -1.60 -8.69 12.87
N ARG A 245 -0.97 -7.55 13.14
CA ARG A 245 -0.57 -7.11 14.49
C ARG A 245 -1.74 -6.82 15.43
N THR A 246 -2.89 -6.49 14.88
CA THR A 246 -4.12 -6.21 15.60
C THR A 246 -5.15 -7.32 15.42
N THR A 247 -4.67 -8.52 15.10
CA THR A 247 -5.47 -9.75 14.99
C THR A 247 -5.01 -10.72 16.05
N PHE A 248 -5.87 -11.01 17.01
CA PHE A 248 -5.59 -11.84 18.18
C PHE A 248 -6.38 -13.13 18.10
N PHE A 249 -5.71 -14.24 18.33
CA PHE A 249 -6.32 -15.57 18.36
C PHE A 249 -6.59 -15.93 19.81
N ILE A 250 -7.86 -16.04 20.20
CA ILE A 250 -8.30 -16.23 21.60
C ILE A 250 -9.11 -17.53 21.67
N ALA A 251 -8.48 -18.62 22.07
CA ALA A 251 -9.14 -19.90 22.33
C ALA A 251 -9.26 -20.21 23.84
N SER A 252 -8.53 -19.49 24.68
CA SER A 252 -8.47 -19.70 26.12
C SER A 252 -8.35 -18.38 26.90
N ARG A 253 -8.54 -18.46 28.22
CA ARG A 253 -8.28 -17.31 29.12
C ARG A 253 -6.81 -16.90 29.10
N ALA A 254 -5.89 -17.85 28.94
CA ALA A 254 -4.46 -17.53 28.85
C ALA A 254 -4.12 -16.68 27.62
N ASP A 255 -4.76 -16.99 26.46
CA ASP A 255 -4.60 -16.16 25.25
C ASP A 255 -5.17 -14.74 25.45
N TRP A 256 -6.30 -14.64 26.14
CA TRP A 256 -6.86 -13.34 26.50
C TRP A 256 -5.91 -12.54 27.39
N ASP A 257 -5.40 -13.16 28.44
CA ASP A 257 -4.51 -12.49 29.41
C ASP A 257 -3.20 -11.99 28.76
N GLU A 258 -2.76 -12.66 27.68
CA GLU A 258 -1.59 -12.22 26.87
C GLU A 258 -1.85 -10.93 26.09
N PHE A 259 -3.10 -10.72 25.62
CA PHE A 259 -3.41 -9.61 24.72
C PHE A 259 -4.38 -8.58 25.30
N ALA A 260 -4.82 -8.76 26.54
CA ALA A 260 -5.86 -7.94 27.18
C ALA A 260 -5.54 -6.44 27.17
N ASP A 261 -4.29 -6.06 27.39
CA ASP A 261 -3.81 -4.66 27.38
C ASP A 261 -3.94 -3.99 26.00
N LYS A 262 -4.01 -4.78 24.91
CA LYS A 262 -4.20 -4.30 23.54
C LYS A 262 -5.66 -4.32 23.09
N ILE A 263 -6.52 -5.00 23.82
CA ILE A 263 -7.93 -5.25 23.46
C ILE A 263 -8.87 -4.39 24.29
N ILE A 264 -8.61 -4.27 25.59
CA ILE A 264 -9.50 -3.56 26.53
C ILE A 264 -9.60 -2.08 26.17
N GLY A 265 -10.85 -1.58 26.10
CA GLY A 265 -11.14 -0.19 25.75
C GLY A 265 -11.35 0.06 24.25
N GLU A 266 -11.01 -0.89 23.41
CA GLU A 266 -11.18 -0.79 21.96
C GLU A 266 -12.55 -1.29 21.50
N ASP A 267 -13.03 -0.77 20.36
CA ASP A 267 -14.12 -1.40 19.61
C ASP A 267 -13.58 -2.67 18.93
N LEU A 268 -14.29 -3.77 19.03
CA LEU A 268 -13.80 -5.07 18.57
C LEU A 268 -14.66 -5.63 17.44
N LYS A 269 -14.01 -6.28 16.49
CA LYS A 269 -14.61 -7.27 15.61
C LYS A 269 -14.23 -8.66 16.12
N VAL A 270 -15.20 -9.36 16.68
CA VAL A 270 -15.03 -10.73 17.23
C VAL A 270 -15.58 -11.73 16.23
N MET A 271 -14.74 -12.62 15.74
CA MET A 271 -15.06 -13.59 14.68
C MET A 271 -14.88 -15.03 15.15
N LYS A 272 -15.61 -15.94 14.52
CA LYS A 272 -15.30 -17.36 14.57
C LYS A 272 -13.96 -17.61 13.88
N ARG A 273 -13.11 -18.45 14.46
CA ARG A 273 -11.91 -18.94 13.76
C ARG A 273 -12.30 -19.94 12.66
N ILE A 274 -11.75 -19.78 11.48
CA ILE A 274 -11.95 -20.68 10.34
C ILE A 274 -10.62 -21.14 9.76
N ASN A 275 -10.61 -22.33 9.14
CA ASN A 275 -9.53 -22.76 8.27
C ASN A 275 -9.72 -22.08 6.92
N HIS A 276 -8.73 -21.37 6.41
CA HIS A 276 -8.95 -20.58 5.21
C HIS A 276 -7.73 -20.52 4.29
N LEU A 277 -8.02 -20.32 3.02
CA LEU A 277 -7.07 -19.85 2.01
C LEU A 277 -7.21 -18.33 1.91
N PRO A 278 -6.18 -17.54 2.24
CA PRO A 278 -6.22 -16.11 2.10
C PRO A 278 -5.89 -15.68 0.67
N GLY A 279 -6.42 -14.55 0.27
CA GLY A 279 -6.05 -13.94 -0.99
C GLY A 279 -6.49 -12.49 -1.09
N THR A 280 -6.06 -11.87 -2.15
CA THR A 280 -6.19 -10.45 -2.41
C THR A 280 -6.78 -10.21 -3.80
N ILE A 281 -7.56 -9.15 -3.95
CA ILE A 281 -8.05 -8.66 -5.23
C ILE A 281 -8.17 -7.15 -5.18
N GLU A 282 -7.82 -6.47 -6.26
CA GLU A 282 -8.03 -5.03 -6.37
C GLU A 282 -9.25 -4.68 -7.21
N GLY A 283 -9.89 -3.57 -6.86
CA GLY A 283 -10.96 -2.95 -7.62
C GLY A 283 -10.68 -1.47 -7.89
N ILE A 284 -11.30 -0.93 -8.92
CA ILE A 284 -11.38 0.52 -9.15
C ILE A 284 -12.84 0.94 -9.08
N ALA A 285 -13.18 1.72 -8.07
CA ALA A 285 -14.49 2.35 -7.98
C ALA A 285 -14.55 3.54 -8.93
N THR A 286 -15.30 3.41 -10.03
CA THR A 286 -15.43 4.45 -11.05
C THR A 286 -16.86 4.99 -11.14
N ARG A 287 -17.03 6.13 -11.79
CA ARG A 287 -18.35 6.72 -12.12
C ARG A 287 -19.24 5.82 -13.00
N HIS A 288 -18.66 4.80 -13.63
CA HIS A 288 -19.37 3.86 -14.50
C HIS A 288 -19.65 2.51 -13.83
N GLY A 289 -19.20 2.31 -12.59
CA GLY A 289 -19.23 1.06 -11.85
C GLY A 289 -17.83 0.59 -11.48
N THR A 290 -17.73 -0.59 -10.88
CA THR A 290 -16.46 -1.12 -10.35
C THR A 290 -15.79 -2.04 -11.36
N LEU A 291 -14.55 -1.70 -11.75
CA LEU A 291 -13.64 -2.61 -12.43
C LEU A 291 -12.97 -3.52 -11.41
N VAL A 292 -12.78 -4.79 -11.77
CA VAL A 292 -12.22 -5.82 -10.89
C VAL A 292 -10.95 -6.39 -11.51
N GLY A 293 -9.87 -6.41 -10.75
CA GLY A 293 -8.56 -6.91 -11.15
C GLY A 293 -8.46 -8.44 -11.11
N PRO A 294 -7.27 -8.99 -11.40
CA PRO A 294 -7.01 -10.42 -11.31
C PRO A 294 -7.06 -10.89 -9.85
N LEU A 295 -7.59 -12.10 -9.64
CA LEU A 295 -7.58 -12.77 -8.34
C LEU A 295 -6.16 -13.21 -8.00
N MET A 296 -5.76 -13.00 -6.74
CA MET A 296 -4.47 -13.41 -6.20
C MET A 296 -4.67 -14.30 -4.98
N VAL A 297 -3.82 -15.30 -4.85
CA VAL A 297 -3.68 -16.12 -3.63
C VAL A 297 -2.46 -15.61 -2.87
N ASP A 298 -2.60 -15.38 -1.59
CA ASP A 298 -1.52 -14.83 -0.78
C ASP A 298 -0.50 -15.89 -0.40
N ILE A 299 0.76 -15.51 -0.42
CA ILE A 299 1.89 -16.24 0.12
C ILE A 299 2.17 -15.67 1.51
N THR A 300 1.97 -16.48 2.56
CA THR A 300 2.02 -16.00 3.94
C THR A 300 2.76 -16.93 4.87
N GLY A 301 3.56 -16.39 5.80
CA GLY A 301 4.10 -17.11 6.94
C GLY A 301 5.23 -18.09 6.66
N PHE A 302 5.91 -18.00 5.53
CA PHE A 302 7.06 -18.85 5.21
C PHE A 302 8.34 -18.28 5.83
N GLU A 303 9.03 -19.07 6.64
CA GLU A 303 10.25 -18.68 7.36
C GLU A 303 11.40 -18.26 6.44
N GLU A 304 11.41 -18.76 5.21
CA GLU A 304 12.38 -18.37 4.19
C GLU A 304 12.16 -16.94 3.64
N LEU A 305 10.96 -16.38 3.83
CA LEU A 305 10.56 -15.10 3.26
C LEU A 305 10.24 -14.04 4.31
N THR A 306 9.79 -14.45 5.51
CA THR A 306 9.36 -13.53 6.56
C THR A 306 9.60 -14.13 7.94
N PRO A 307 10.05 -13.32 8.93
CA PRO A 307 10.16 -13.79 10.30
C PRO A 307 8.81 -13.79 11.05
N TYR A 308 7.74 -13.26 10.45
CA TYR A 308 6.46 -13.09 11.11
C TYR A 308 5.53 -14.25 10.81
N LYS A 309 5.00 -14.89 11.86
CA LYS A 309 3.98 -15.93 11.73
C LYS A 309 2.75 -15.38 11.01
N GLY A 310 2.40 -15.97 9.85
CA GLY A 310 1.28 -15.51 9.03
C GLY A 310 1.54 -14.17 8.31
N GLY A 311 2.77 -13.63 8.37
CA GLY A 311 3.12 -12.40 7.66
C GLY A 311 3.01 -12.58 6.15
N TRP A 312 2.42 -11.58 5.48
CA TRP A 312 2.35 -11.55 4.03
C TRP A 312 3.75 -11.40 3.42
N CYS A 313 4.04 -12.21 2.43
CA CYS A 313 5.32 -12.21 1.72
C CYS A 313 5.19 -12.45 0.21
N GLY A 314 4.03 -12.14 -0.36
CA GLY A 314 3.81 -12.17 -1.79
C GLY A 314 2.46 -12.72 -2.22
N ASN A 315 2.33 -12.90 -3.53
CA ASN A 315 1.11 -13.41 -4.15
C ASN A 315 1.42 -14.31 -5.35
N ASP A 316 0.59 -15.34 -5.54
CA ASP A 316 0.44 -16.05 -6.81
C ASP A 316 -0.78 -15.51 -7.55
N VAL A 317 -0.60 -14.98 -8.76
CA VAL A 317 -1.68 -14.59 -9.65
C VAL A 317 -1.92 -15.72 -10.63
N ALA A 318 -2.91 -16.56 -10.35
CA ALA A 318 -3.17 -17.78 -11.09
C ALA A 318 -4.61 -17.82 -11.61
N PRO A 319 -4.83 -17.85 -12.95
CA PRO A 319 -6.17 -17.76 -13.52
C PRO A 319 -7.08 -18.95 -13.22
N LYS A 320 -6.48 -20.07 -12.82
CA LYS A 320 -7.19 -21.35 -12.62
C LYS A 320 -7.52 -21.66 -11.16
N VAL A 321 -7.30 -20.73 -10.24
CA VAL A 321 -7.71 -20.92 -8.85
C VAL A 321 -9.23 -20.92 -8.77
N LEU A 322 -9.77 -22.08 -8.37
CA LEU A 322 -11.16 -22.34 -8.00
C LEU A 322 -12.19 -21.45 -8.74
N PRO A 323 -12.71 -21.85 -9.91
CA PRO A 323 -13.58 -21.00 -10.75
C PRO A 323 -14.78 -20.43 -9.99
N GLU A 324 -15.36 -21.20 -9.06
CA GLU A 324 -16.52 -20.80 -8.27
C GLU A 324 -16.15 -19.72 -7.23
N ALA A 325 -15.04 -19.91 -6.51
CA ALA A 325 -14.52 -18.90 -5.58
C ALA A 325 -14.17 -17.59 -6.32
N ARG A 326 -13.54 -17.69 -7.50
CA ARG A 326 -13.22 -16.54 -8.34
C ARG A 326 -14.45 -15.73 -8.70
N ALA A 327 -15.51 -16.38 -9.20
CA ALA A 327 -16.76 -15.72 -9.54
C ALA A 327 -17.38 -15.01 -8.33
N ARG A 328 -17.34 -15.66 -7.16
CA ARG A 328 -17.83 -15.10 -5.90
C ARG A 328 -17.02 -13.89 -5.47
N VAL A 329 -15.69 -13.99 -5.46
CA VAL A 329 -14.79 -12.88 -5.11
C VAL A 329 -14.98 -11.68 -6.05
N HIS A 330 -15.09 -11.92 -7.37
CA HIS A 330 -15.34 -10.85 -8.34
C HIS A 330 -16.68 -10.13 -8.07
N GLU A 331 -17.73 -10.88 -7.76
CA GLU A 331 -19.03 -10.29 -7.43
C GLU A 331 -18.98 -9.49 -6.13
N MET A 332 -18.31 -10.01 -5.09
CA MET A 332 -18.09 -9.32 -3.82
C MET A 332 -17.32 -7.99 -4.05
N THR A 333 -16.24 -8.03 -4.83
CA THR A 333 -15.43 -6.84 -5.14
C THR A 333 -16.26 -5.78 -5.86
N ARG A 334 -17.07 -6.19 -6.83
CA ARG A 334 -17.96 -5.28 -7.56
C ARG A 334 -18.96 -4.62 -6.63
N ARG A 335 -19.68 -5.39 -5.82
CA ARG A 335 -20.65 -4.86 -4.84
C ARG A 335 -20.01 -3.92 -3.83
N LEU A 336 -18.83 -4.30 -3.32
CA LEU A 336 -18.10 -3.48 -2.37
C LEU A 336 -17.67 -2.15 -3.00
N GLY A 337 -17.06 -2.18 -4.19
CA GLY A 337 -16.63 -0.97 -4.89
C GLY A 337 -17.79 -0.04 -5.27
N ASP A 338 -18.93 -0.58 -5.71
CA ASP A 338 -20.13 0.20 -5.97
C ASP A 338 -20.71 0.82 -4.69
N ARG A 339 -20.56 0.13 -3.55
CA ARG A 339 -20.94 0.68 -2.25
C ARG A 339 -19.98 1.77 -1.81
N LEU A 340 -18.67 1.59 -1.98
CA LEU A 340 -17.64 2.59 -1.70
C LEU A 340 -17.85 3.86 -2.54
N TYR A 341 -18.20 3.72 -3.82
CA TYR A 341 -18.49 4.88 -4.67
C TYR A 341 -19.65 5.72 -4.10
N ARG A 342 -20.68 5.08 -3.54
CA ARG A 342 -21.80 5.77 -2.86
C ARG A 342 -21.39 6.46 -1.57
N GLU A 343 -20.30 6.00 -0.92
CA GLU A 343 -19.67 6.69 0.21
C GLU A 343 -18.84 7.92 -0.21
N GLY A 344 -18.69 8.18 -1.50
CA GLY A 344 -17.85 9.23 -2.06
C GLY A 344 -16.42 8.78 -2.38
N TYR A 345 -16.12 7.48 -2.19
CA TYR A 345 -14.83 6.92 -2.55
C TYR A 345 -14.70 6.75 -4.08
N ARG A 346 -13.52 7.04 -4.62
CA ARG A 346 -13.19 6.83 -6.04
C ARG A 346 -11.78 6.30 -6.17
N GLY A 347 -11.55 5.52 -7.23
CA GLY A 347 -10.23 4.99 -7.55
C GLY A 347 -9.97 3.62 -6.95
N THR A 348 -8.69 3.28 -6.82
CA THR A 348 -8.24 1.95 -6.42
C THR A 348 -8.54 1.63 -4.97
N PHE A 349 -8.94 0.40 -4.72
CA PHE A 349 -9.01 -0.22 -3.39
C PHE A 349 -8.60 -1.68 -3.50
N CYS A 350 -8.14 -2.23 -2.40
CA CYS A 350 -7.76 -3.63 -2.29
C CYS A 350 -8.70 -4.33 -1.30
N MET A 351 -9.20 -5.50 -1.67
CA MET A 351 -10.05 -6.33 -0.82
C MET A 351 -9.33 -7.66 -0.55
N ASP A 352 -9.07 -7.94 0.71
CA ASP A 352 -8.62 -9.26 1.13
C ASP A 352 -9.82 -10.18 1.30
N TRP A 353 -9.72 -11.38 0.75
CA TRP A 353 -10.76 -12.39 0.81
C TRP A 353 -10.24 -13.67 1.47
N LEU A 354 -11.15 -14.39 2.11
CA LEU A 354 -10.87 -15.64 2.82
C LEU A 354 -11.81 -16.72 2.26
N LEU A 355 -11.22 -17.76 1.67
CA LEU A 355 -11.98 -18.98 1.32
C LEU A 355 -11.93 -19.94 2.49
N ASP A 356 -13.05 -20.15 3.16
CA ASP A 356 -13.19 -21.19 4.19
C ASP A 356 -13.04 -22.57 3.53
N THR A 357 -11.97 -23.30 3.88
CA THR A 357 -11.65 -24.58 3.28
C THR A 357 -12.54 -25.72 3.76
N ASP A 358 -13.25 -25.54 4.87
CA ASP A 358 -14.16 -26.55 5.43
C ASP A 358 -15.55 -26.46 4.78
N THR A 359 -15.97 -25.25 4.39
CA THR A 359 -17.32 -25.01 3.87
C THR A 359 -17.37 -24.62 2.41
N GLY A 360 -16.24 -24.12 1.85
CA GLY A 360 -16.18 -23.53 0.50
C GLY A 360 -16.76 -22.11 0.42
N GLU A 361 -17.17 -21.51 1.52
CA GLU A 361 -17.68 -20.13 1.56
C GLU A 361 -16.55 -19.11 1.42
N VAL A 362 -16.85 -18.00 0.76
CA VAL A 362 -15.93 -16.88 0.59
C VAL A 362 -16.38 -15.69 1.44
N TRP A 363 -15.46 -15.15 2.22
CA TRP A 363 -15.69 -14.08 3.17
C TRP A 363 -14.83 -12.85 2.87
N LEU A 364 -15.33 -11.66 3.20
CA LEU A 364 -14.55 -10.44 3.27
C LEU A 364 -13.58 -10.52 4.45
N GLY A 365 -12.29 -10.44 4.18
CA GLY A 365 -11.24 -10.33 5.18
C GLY A 365 -11.08 -8.90 5.66
N GLU A 366 -10.50 -8.06 4.78
CA GLU A 366 -10.15 -6.67 5.06
C GLU A 366 -10.37 -5.79 3.82
N LEU A 367 -10.60 -4.51 4.03
CA LEU A 367 -10.60 -3.48 2.98
C LEU A 367 -9.38 -2.58 3.19
N ASN A 368 -8.60 -2.42 2.14
CA ASN A 368 -7.50 -1.47 2.07
C ASN A 368 -7.87 -0.37 1.05
N PRO A 369 -8.41 0.79 1.48
CA PRO A 369 -8.90 1.84 0.58
C PRO A 369 -7.74 2.68 0.03
N ARG A 370 -6.82 2.05 -0.71
CA ARG A 370 -5.56 2.63 -1.16
C ARG A 370 -4.85 1.76 -2.19
N VAL A 371 -3.78 2.30 -2.77
CA VAL A 371 -2.75 1.53 -3.44
C VAL A 371 -2.13 0.53 -2.45
N SER A 372 -1.88 -0.69 -2.87
CA SER A 372 -1.44 -1.79 -2.00
C SER A 372 -0.20 -2.52 -2.54
N GLY A 373 0.29 -3.51 -1.79
CA GLY A 373 1.32 -4.42 -2.24
C GLY A 373 0.91 -5.33 -3.42
N ALA A 374 -0.39 -5.43 -3.70
CA ALA A 374 -0.93 -6.18 -4.83
C ALA A 374 -0.99 -5.35 -6.14
N SER A 375 -0.96 -4.02 -6.04
CA SER A 375 -1.09 -3.11 -7.19
C SER A 375 -0.10 -3.37 -8.32
N PRO A 376 1.18 -3.73 -8.06
CA PRO A 376 2.13 -4.08 -9.11
C PRO A 376 1.65 -5.25 -9.96
N MET A 377 1.17 -6.32 -9.32
CA MET A 377 0.71 -7.52 -10.00
C MET A 377 -0.58 -7.26 -10.77
N THR A 378 -1.51 -6.49 -10.20
CA THR A 378 -2.72 -6.05 -10.91
C THR A 378 -2.36 -5.30 -12.19
N ASN A 379 -1.45 -4.31 -12.11
CA ASN A 379 -1.06 -3.51 -13.27
C ASN A 379 -0.24 -4.31 -14.28
N LEU A 380 0.64 -5.20 -13.82
CA LEU A 380 1.40 -6.12 -14.69
C LEU A 380 0.45 -6.97 -15.54
N ILE A 381 -0.46 -7.69 -14.88
CA ILE A 381 -1.40 -8.61 -15.55
C ILE A 381 -2.31 -7.83 -16.51
N THR A 382 -2.95 -6.77 -16.03
CA THR A 382 -3.91 -6.02 -16.85
C THR A 382 -3.25 -5.30 -18.02
N SER A 383 -2.01 -4.82 -17.88
CA SER A 383 -1.29 -4.21 -19.00
C SER A 383 -0.74 -5.24 -20.00
N THR A 384 -0.21 -6.36 -19.51
CA THR A 384 0.41 -7.38 -20.37
C THR A 384 -0.62 -8.14 -21.20
N TYR A 385 -1.71 -8.56 -20.61
CA TYR A 385 -2.71 -9.42 -21.25
C TYR A 385 -3.91 -8.64 -21.75
N GLY A 386 -4.37 -7.65 -21.01
CA GLY A 386 -5.50 -6.80 -21.40
C GLY A 386 -5.12 -5.57 -22.22
N GLY A 387 -3.82 -5.26 -22.31
CA GLY A 387 -3.31 -4.10 -23.06
C GLY A 387 -3.62 -2.76 -22.42
N VAL A 388 -4.03 -2.73 -21.12
CA VAL A 388 -4.32 -1.51 -20.37
C VAL A 388 -4.08 -1.73 -18.90
N PRO A 389 -3.14 -1.01 -18.25
CA PRO A 389 -2.98 -1.08 -16.81
C PRO A 389 -4.25 -0.55 -16.12
N MET A 390 -4.76 -1.31 -15.17
CA MET A 390 -6.00 -0.98 -14.47
C MET A 390 -5.93 0.39 -13.77
N PHE A 391 -4.76 0.80 -13.32
CA PHE A 391 -4.54 2.07 -12.65
C PHE A 391 -4.83 3.31 -13.53
N LEU A 392 -4.88 3.20 -14.85
CA LEU A 392 -5.31 4.33 -15.70
C LEU A 392 -6.74 4.75 -15.39
N PHE A 393 -7.61 3.82 -15.01
CA PHE A 393 -8.99 4.15 -14.63
C PHE A 393 -9.06 4.83 -13.26
N HIS A 394 -8.13 4.51 -12.35
CA HIS A 394 -7.96 5.30 -11.12
C HIS A 394 -7.59 6.75 -11.47
N LEU A 395 -6.59 6.97 -12.31
CA LEU A 395 -6.17 8.31 -12.69
C LEU A 395 -7.31 9.08 -13.38
N LEU A 396 -8.12 8.45 -14.24
CA LEU A 396 -9.26 9.09 -14.90
C LEU A 396 -10.28 9.69 -13.93
N GLU A 397 -10.48 9.07 -12.77
CA GLU A 397 -11.40 9.60 -11.76
C GLU A 397 -10.93 10.93 -11.15
N PHE A 398 -9.64 11.25 -11.27
CA PHE A 398 -9.01 12.45 -10.71
C PHE A 398 -8.49 13.44 -11.77
N MET A 399 -8.64 13.11 -13.07
CA MET A 399 -8.32 14.01 -14.16
C MET A 399 -9.56 14.84 -14.57
N ASP A 400 -9.34 16.06 -15.08
CA ASP A 400 -10.41 16.95 -15.54
C ASP A 400 -10.94 16.57 -16.92
N VAL A 401 -11.31 15.30 -17.08
CA VAL A 401 -11.88 14.74 -18.30
C VAL A 401 -13.09 13.87 -17.96
N ASP A 402 -14.04 13.82 -18.89
CA ASP A 402 -15.07 12.81 -18.87
C ASP A 402 -14.68 11.66 -19.79
N TYR A 403 -15.20 10.46 -19.54
CA TYR A 403 -14.92 9.31 -20.38
C TYR A 403 -16.12 8.37 -20.45
N GLU A 404 -16.21 7.63 -21.55
CA GLU A 404 -17.21 6.61 -21.80
C GLU A 404 -16.50 5.28 -22.09
N ILE A 405 -16.82 4.24 -21.34
CA ILE A 405 -16.28 2.88 -21.53
C ILE A 405 -17.39 1.84 -21.44
N ASP A 406 -17.24 0.77 -22.17
CA ASP A 406 -17.94 -0.48 -21.93
C ASP A 406 -17.18 -1.27 -20.85
N LEU A 407 -17.66 -1.20 -19.59
CA LEU A 407 -17.05 -1.86 -18.44
C LEU A 407 -16.87 -3.36 -18.66
N GLU A 408 -17.89 -4.03 -19.23
CA GLU A 408 -17.83 -5.47 -19.48
C GLU A 408 -16.78 -5.82 -20.54
N ALA A 409 -16.68 -5.00 -21.60
CA ALA A 409 -15.66 -5.21 -22.61
C ALA A 409 -14.24 -4.98 -22.08
N VAL A 410 -14.05 -4.04 -21.16
CA VAL A 410 -12.76 -3.85 -20.45
C VAL A 410 -12.49 -5.05 -19.54
N GLN A 411 -13.48 -5.46 -18.74
CA GLN A 411 -13.35 -6.56 -17.80
C GLN A 411 -12.97 -7.87 -18.48
N ARG A 412 -13.61 -8.21 -19.62
CA ARG A 412 -13.30 -9.42 -20.40
C ARG A 412 -11.84 -9.49 -20.86
N ARG A 413 -11.14 -8.37 -21.03
CA ARG A 413 -9.72 -8.34 -21.41
C ARG A 413 -8.79 -8.91 -20.34
N TRP A 414 -9.25 -8.94 -19.09
CA TRP A 414 -8.48 -9.37 -17.91
C TRP A 414 -8.88 -10.75 -17.40
N GLU A 415 -9.64 -11.50 -18.18
CA GLU A 415 -10.10 -12.82 -17.77
C GLU A 415 -9.07 -13.94 -18.02
N GLU A 416 -8.27 -13.78 -19.09
CA GLU A 416 -7.28 -14.77 -19.50
C GLU A 416 -5.86 -14.20 -19.41
N PHE A 417 -5.03 -14.82 -18.61
CA PHE A 417 -3.63 -14.47 -18.43
C PHE A 417 -2.80 -15.67 -17.97
N ASP A 418 -1.47 -15.60 -18.18
CA ASP A 418 -0.54 -16.60 -17.64
C ASP A 418 -0.32 -16.35 -16.14
N THR A 419 0.15 -17.40 -15.46
CA THR A 419 0.49 -17.33 -14.04
C THR A 419 1.73 -16.51 -13.81
N TRP A 420 1.65 -15.60 -12.83
CA TRP A 420 2.74 -14.78 -12.34
C TRP A 420 2.77 -14.82 -10.82
N SER A 421 3.92 -14.47 -10.25
CA SER A 421 4.08 -14.38 -8.81
C SER A 421 4.98 -13.24 -8.42
N GLN A 422 4.75 -12.71 -7.22
CA GLN A 422 5.69 -11.84 -6.54
C GLN A 422 6.07 -12.43 -5.18
N LEU A 423 7.33 -12.25 -4.79
CA LEU A 423 7.84 -12.55 -3.46
C LEU A 423 8.41 -11.28 -2.84
N ILE A 424 8.03 -11.00 -1.61
CA ILE A 424 8.65 -9.97 -0.78
C ILE A 424 9.72 -10.66 0.06
N LEU A 425 10.97 -10.33 -0.18
CA LEU A 425 12.10 -10.97 0.48
C LEU A 425 12.46 -10.18 1.73
N LYS A 426 12.23 -10.74 2.91
CA LYS A 426 12.57 -10.08 4.18
C LYS A 426 13.83 -10.68 4.79
N HIS A 427 14.54 -9.85 5.53
CA HIS A 427 15.63 -10.34 6.39
C HIS A 427 15.03 -11.05 7.62
N THR A 428 15.40 -12.30 7.82
CA THR A 428 14.86 -13.15 8.89
C THR A 428 15.81 -13.33 10.08
N GLY A 429 17.06 -12.83 9.98
CA GLY A 429 18.01 -12.84 11.07
C GLY A 429 17.70 -11.79 12.13
N ASP A 430 18.15 -12.02 13.37
CA ASP A 430 17.91 -11.12 14.51
C ASP A 430 18.92 -9.98 14.61
N GLU A 431 20.04 -10.09 13.91
CA GLU A 431 21.14 -9.13 14.00
C GLU A 431 20.90 -7.92 13.11
N VAL A 432 21.28 -6.74 13.62
CA VAL A 432 21.34 -5.51 12.82
C VAL A 432 22.72 -5.38 12.21
N GLU A 433 22.79 -5.27 10.90
CA GLU A 433 24.03 -5.21 10.14
C GLU A 433 24.04 -4.06 9.14
N ILE A 434 25.23 -3.60 8.76
CA ILE A 434 25.43 -2.63 7.69
C ILE A 434 25.61 -3.38 6.38
N ILE A 435 24.81 -3.03 5.37
CA ILE A 435 24.96 -3.56 4.02
C ILE A 435 26.19 -2.91 3.37
N THR A 436 27.17 -3.73 2.99
CA THR A 436 28.38 -3.27 2.29
C THR A 436 28.29 -3.45 0.77
N GLN A 437 27.47 -4.42 0.34
CA GLN A 437 27.14 -4.65 -1.07
C GLN A 437 25.69 -5.15 -1.17
N ALA A 438 24.95 -4.63 -2.13
CA ALA A 438 23.58 -5.03 -2.42
C ALA A 438 23.45 -5.50 -3.89
N PRO A 439 22.54 -6.45 -4.19
CA PRO A 439 22.27 -6.87 -5.56
C PRO A 439 21.68 -5.72 -6.38
N THR A 440 21.94 -5.71 -7.68
CA THR A 440 21.43 -4.70 -8.61
C THR A 440 19.97 -5.00 -8.97
N SER A 441 19.10 -3.98 -9.04
CA SER A 441 17.76 -4.12 -9.62
C SER A 441 17.81 -4.40 -11.11
N GLY A 442 16.93 -5.29 -11.58
CA GLY A 442 16.86 -5.72 -12.98
C GLY A 442 16.48 -7.19 -13.11
N ILE A 443 16.78 -7.76 -14.28
CA ILE A 443 16.48 -9.17 -14.57
C ILE A 443 17.61 -10.06 -14.05
N TRP A 444 17.23 -11.04 -13.29
CA TRP A 444 18.06 -12.13 -12.79
C TRP A 444 17.64 -13.43 -13.44
N LYS A 445 18.56 -14.36 -13.57
CA LYS A 445 18.33 -15.66 -14.22
C LYS A 445 18.78 -16.81 -13.34
N MET A 446 17.96 -17.86 -13.33
CA MET A 446 18.23 -19.13 -12.65
C MET A 446 18.72 -20.16 -13.68
N ASN A 447 19.89 -20.70 -13.47
CA ASN A 447 20.44 -21.80 -14.28
C ASN A 447 19.73 -23.14 -13.96
N ALA A 448 19.97 -24.14 -14.77
CA ALA A 448 19.41 -25.48 -14.57
C ALA A 448 19.87 -26.16 -13.28
N ASP A 449 21.02 -25.76 -12.72
CA ASP A 449 21.53 -26.21 -11.42
C ASP A 449 20.99 -25.42 -10.21
N GLY A 450 20.13 -24.42 -10.47
CA GLY A 450 19.55 -23.55 -9.45
C GLY A 450 20.40 -22.35 -9.07
N ALA A 451 21.58 -22.17 -9.65
CA ALA A 451 22.42 -21.00 -9.42
C ALA A 451 21.79 -19.76 -10.06
N ILE A 452 21.81 -18.63 -9.32
CA ILE A 452 21.18 -17.39 -9.73
C ILE A 452 22.25 -16.34 -10.01
N HIS A 453 22.11 -15.62 -11.13
CA HIS A 453 23.02 -14.55 -11.52
C HIS A 453 22.26 -13.36 -12.10
N PHE A 454 22.88 -12.18 -12.03
CA PHE A 454 22.38 -10.97 -12.68
C PHE A 454 22.53 -11.10 -14.18
N GLU A 455 21.44 -10.96 -14.94
CA GLU A 455 21.43 -11.11 -16.39
C GLU A 455 21.54 -9.77 -17.10
N ARG A 456 20.64 -8.82 -16.76
CA ARG A 456 20.61 -7.51 -17.41
C ARG A 456 19.85 -6.46 -16.61
N ARG A 457 20.17 -5.18 -16.87
CA ARG A 457 19.37 -4.06 -16.38
C ARG A 457 18.02 -4.02 -17.07
N ASP A 458 16.98 -3.78 -16.28
CA ASP A 458 15.64 -3.43 -16.75
C ASP A 458 14.97 -2.49 -15.72
N ILE A 459 14.03 -1.68 -16.19
CA ILE A 459 13.36 -0.66 -15.34
C ILE A 459 12.10 -1.19 -14.67
N ASP A 460 11.60 -2.32 -15.12
CA ASP A 460 10.45 -3.02 -14.53
C ASP A 460 10.43 -4.50 -14.95
N TRP A 461 9.40 -5.21 -14.49
CA TRP A 461 9.15 -6.63 -14.77
C TRP A 461 8.75 -6.99 -16.21
N GLY A 462 8.47 -6.01 -17.06
CA GLY A 462 8.07 -6.25 -18.46
C GLY A 462 9.11 -6.98 -19.29
N GLY A 463 10.38 -7.01 -18.84
CA GLY A 463 11.46 -7.74 -19.47
C GLY A 463 11.54 -9.23 -19.14
N VAL A 464 10.73 -9.75 -18.19
CA VAL A 464 10.73 -11.17 -17.81
C VAL A 464 10.10 -12.01 -18.92
N THR A 465 10.87 -12.92 -19.52
CA THR A 465 10.45 -13.71 -20.69
C THR A 465 10.13 -15.16 -20.38
N GLY A 466 10.74 -15.76 -19.36
CA GLY A 466 10.59 -17.17 -18.98
C GLY A 466 10.45 -17.37 -17.48
N GLU A 467 10.15 -18.61 -17.07
CA GLU A 467 10.09 -18.96 -15.65
C GLU A 467 11.48 -19.04 -14.98
N ASP A 468 12.54 -19.11 -15.79
CA ASP A 468 13.93 -19.06 -15.36
C ASP A 468 14.45 -17.61 -15.16
N GLU A 469 13.62 -16.61 -15.48
CA GLU A 469 13.92 -15.20 -15.24
C GLU A 469 13.01 -14.61 -14.14
N ALA A 470 13.55 -13.64 -13.42
CA ALA A 470 12.80 -12.81 -12.48
C ALA A 470 13.30 -11.37 -12.51
N PHE A 471 12.38 -10.42 -12.39
CA PHE A 471 12.75 -9.03 -12.10
C PHE A 471 12.89 -8.88 -10.58
N TYR A 472 14.03 -8.37 -10.15
CA TYR A 472 14.27 -8.03 -8.75
C TYR A 472 14.36 -6.51 -8.59
N LEU A 473 13.55 -5.96 -7.68
CA LEU A 473 13.60 -4.58 -7.23
C LEU A 473 14.21 -4.54 -5.84
N ARG A 474 15.39 -3.96 -5.71
CA ARG A 474 16.07 -3.75 -4.44
C ARG A 474 15.41 -2.61 -3.64
N VAL A 475 15.35 -2.75 -2.32
CA VAL A 475 14.99 -1.66 -1.40
C VAL A 475 16.24 -0.97 -0.87
N TYR A 476 17.10 -1.68 -0.15
CA TYR A 476 18.26 -1.10 0.55
C TYR A 476 19.55 -1.17 -0.26
N ASN A 477 20.38 -0.14 -0.10
CA ASN A 477 21.68 0.02 -0.74
C ASN A 477 22.86 -0.29 0.19
N ALA A 478 24.06 -0.32 -0.38
CA ALA A 478 25.28 -0.27 0.42
C ALA A 478 25.30 1.02 1.25
N GLY A 479 25.52 0.86 2.55
CA GLY A 479 25.46 1.91 3.56
C GLY A 479 24.16 1.95 4.37
N ASP A 480 23.10 1.28 3.91
CA ASP A 480 21.88 1.08 4.67
C ASP A 480 22.01 -0.08 5.66
N TYR A 481 21.03 -0.22 6.53
CA TYR A 481 20.99 -1.28 7.52
C TYR A 481 20.02 -2.38 7.08
N ARG A 482 20.36 -3.64 7.39
CA ARG A 482 19.37 -4.71 7.44
C ARG A 482 19.12 -5.09 8.90
N TYR A 483 17.87 -5.39 9.22
CA TYR A 483 17.39 -5.73 10.56
C TYR A 483 16.25 -6.73 10.44
N HIS A 484 15.86 -7.34 11.55
CA HIS A 484 14.79 -8.33 11.60
C HIS A 484 13.50 -7.81 10.94
N GLY A 485 13.05 -8.48 9.89
CA GLY A 485 11.86 -8.13 9.12
C GLY A 485 12.05 -7.03 8.07
N ALA A 486 13.28 -6.53 7.84
CA ALA A 486 13.54 -5.55 6.79
C ALA A 486 13.21 -6.11 5.40
N ASP A 487 12.47 -5.35 4.60
CA ASP A 487 12.12 -5.69 3.21
C ASP A 487 13.34 -5.50 2.30
N MET A 488 14.06 -6.58 2.03
CA MET A 488 15.30 -6.55 1.24
C MET A 488 15.05 -6.29 -0.24
N GLY A 489 13.86 -6.62 -0.72
CA GLY A 489 13.43 -6.38 -2.09
C GLY A 489 12.25 -7.22 -2.51
N ILE A 490 11.80 -6.98 -3.73
CA ILE A 490 10.66 -7.64 -4.35
C ILE A 490 11.14 -8.39 -5.59
N LEU A 491 10.72 -9.64 -5.71
CA LEU A 491 11.00 -10.48 -6.86
C LEU A 491 9.71 -10.79 -7.60
N VAL A 492 9.66 -10.51 -8.89
CA VAL A 492 8.51 -10.78 -9.77
C VAL A 492 8.92 -11.76 -10.86
N SER A 493 8.22 -12.87 -11.01
CA SER A 493 8.52 -13.91 -12.00
C SER A 493 7.27 -14.55 -12.56
N ARG A 494 7.44 -15.29 -13.68
CA ARG A 494 6.40 -16.16 -14.23
C ARG A 494 6.27 -17.44 -13.43
N GLY A 495 5.07 -18.05 -13.49
CA GLY A 495 4.75 -19.29 -12.79
C GLY A 495 4.46 -19.11 -11.32
N ARG A 496 3.94 -20.15 -10.67
CA ARG A 496 3.57 -20.15 -9.24
C ARG A 496 4.80 -20.29 -8.36
N MET A 497 4.70 -19.75 -7.14
CA MET A 497 5.72 -19.88 -6.08
C MET A 497 5.28 -20.80 -4.94
N GLN A 498 3.99 -21.11 -4.82
CA GLN A 498 3.47 -22.06 -3.83
C GLN A 498 2.60 -23.15 -4.47
N THR A 499 2.55 -24.31 -3.80
CA THR A 499 1.70 -25.44 -4.15
C THR A 499 0.26 -25.23 -3.71
N ASP A 500 -0.65 -26.12 -4.11
CA ASP A 500 -2.04 -26.11 -3.63
C ASP A 500 -2.13 -26.45 -2.12
N ASP A 501 -1.16 -27.19 -1.58
CA ASP A 501 -1.04 -27.50 -0.15
C ASP A 501 -0.36 -26.38 0.65
N ARG A 502 -0.13 -25.23 0.02
CA ARG A 502 0.50 -24.05 0.64
C ARG A 502 1.93 -24.32 1.12
N GLU A 503 2.72 -24.99 0.32
CA GLU A 503 4.17 -25.13 0.48
C GLU A 503 4.90 -24.33 -0.60
N LEU A 504 6.05 -23.75 -0.29
CA LEU A 504 6.87 -23.10 -1.31
C LEU A 504 7.45 -24.14 -2.26
N PHE A 505 7.32 -23.91 -3.57
CA PHE A 505 8.04 -24.67 -4.56
C PHE A 505 9.56 -24.57 -4.35
N PRO A 506 10.36 -25.61 -4.67
CA PRO A 506 11.82 -25.53 -4.58
C PRO A 506 12.41 -24.32 -5.29
N ARG A 507 11.86 -23.94 -6.47
CA ARG A 507 12.29 -22.74 -7.21
C ARG A 507 12.09 -21.45 -6.42
N ALA A 508 11.01 -21.32 -5.64
CA ALA A 508 10.75 -20.14 -4.82
C ALA A 508 11.82 -19.98 -3.73
N LYS A 509 12.17 -21.09 -3.07
CA LYS A 509 13.26 -21.13 -2.07
C LYS A 509 14.62 -20.79 -2.69
N GLN A 510 14.89 -21.31 -3.89
CA GLN A 510 16.12 -21.02 -4.64
C GLN A 510 16.21 -19.55 -5.02
N TRP A 511 15.13 -18.94 -5.52
CA TRP A 511 15.05 -17.51 -5.82
C TRP A 511 15.33 -16.67 -4.57
N ALA A 512 14.62 -16.94 -3.47
CA ALA A 512 14.78 -16.19 -2.23
C ALA A 512 16.21 -16.28 -1.69
N ALA A 513 16.73 -17.49 -1.52
CA ALA A 513 18.09 -17.71 -1.04
C ALA A 513 19.14 -17.12 -1.99
N GLY A 514 18.96 -17.30 -3.31
CA GLY A 514 19.93 -16.84 -4.31
C GLY A 514 20.07 -15.33 -4.37
N ILE A 515 18.98 -14.59 -4.20
CA ILE A 515 18.99 -13.11 -4.14
C ILE A 515 19.52 -12.63 -2.78
N LEU A 516 19.00 -13.18 -1.67
CA LEU A 516 19.42 -12.76 -0.33
C LEU A 516 20.92 -12.99 -0.06
N ASN A 517 21.49 -14.06 -0.63
CA ASN A 517 22.93 -14.35 -0.55
C ASN A 517 23.82 -13.37 -1.35
N GLN A 518 23.26 -12.51 -2.21
CA GLN A 518 24.04 -11.47 -2.90
C GLN A 518 24.34 -10.25 -2.00
N PHE A 519 23.64 -10.12 -0.88
CA PHE A 519 23.95 -9.08 0.10
C PHE A 519 25.19 -9.44 0.89
N GLN A 520 26.16 -8.52 0.91
CA GLN A 520 27.28 -8.59 1.84
C GLN A 520 27.06 -7.60 2.96
N CYS A 521 27.23 -8.03 4.19
CA CYS A 521 26.95 -7.23 5.37
C CYS A 521 28.08 -7.38 6.38
N VAL A 522 28.19 -6.39 7.27
CA VAL A 522 29.12 -6.41 8.40
C VAL A 522 28.35 -6.09 9.67
N PRO A 523 28.67 -6.75 10.79
CA PRO A 523 28.08 -6.43 12.08
C PRO A 523 28.33 -4.97 12.47
N LEU A 524 27.41 -4.39 13.26
CA LEU A 524 27.65 -3.09 13.87
C LEU A 524 28.83 -3.15 14.82
N PRO A 525 29.67 -2.07 14.87
CA PRO A 525 30.71 -1.97 15.90
C PRO A 525 30.09 -2.04 17.31
N PRO A 526 30.72 -2.71 18.27
CA PRO A 526 30.19 -2.92 19.62
C PRO A 526 29.80 -1.66 20.41
N ALA A 527 30.26 -0.49 19.99
CA ALA A 527 29.98 0.81 20.62
C ALA A 527 28.70 1.49 20.09
N VAL A 528 28.00 0.89 19.11
CA VAL A 528 26.83 1.47 18.47
C VAL A 528 25.61 0.63 18.81
N THR A 529 24.84 1.09 19.81
CA THR A 529 23.50 0.54 20.03
C THR A 529 22.56 1.23 19.03
N VAL A 530 22.34 0.62 17.89
CA VAL A 530 21.23 1.05 17.01
C VAL A 530 19.96 0.49 17.63
N VAL A 531 19.06 1.37 18.03
CA VAL A 531 17.66 1.00 18.21
C VAL A 531 17.13 0.89 16.78
N PRO A 532 16.76 -0.31 16.29
CA PRO A 532 16.10 -0.43 14.98
C PRO A 532 14.92 0.54 14.99
N PRO A 533 14.63 1.22 13.88
CA PRO A 533 13.37 1.94 13.76
C PRO A 533 12.27 0.96 14.14
N ALA A 534 11.31 1.41 14.94
CA ALA A 534 10.25 0.54 15.41
C ALA A 534 9.72 -0.24 14.20
N PRO A 535 9.60 -1.57 14.28
CA PRO A 535 9.14 -2.40 13.15
C PRO A 535 7.86 -1.88 12.50
N GLU A 536 7.13 -1.06 13.23
CA GLU A 536 5.91 -0.36 12.84
C GLU A 536 6.10 0.67 11.71
N ALA A 537 7.25 1.33 11.64
CA ALA A 537 7.47 2.40 10.67
C ALA A 537 7.77 1.91 9.25
N ILE A 538 8.35 0.72 9.13
CA ILE A 538 8.90 0.24 7.85
C ILE A 538 8.06 -0.91 7.24
N ASN A 539 7.37 -1.71 8.06
CA ASN A 539 6.51 -2.79 7.56
C ASN A 539 5.23 -2.32 6.82
N LYS A 540 5.01 -1.02 6.72
CA LYS A 540 3.94 -0.42 5.90
C LYS A 540 4.37 -0.06 4.47
N MET A 541 5.62 -0.38 4.07
CA MET A 541 6.13 0.00 2.75
C MET A 541 5.48 -0.76 1.59
N PHE A 542 4.81 -1.88 1.88
CA PHE A 542 4.23 -2.73 0.85
C PHE A 542 2.79 -3.12 1.13
#